data_346f06af13678ea3204e7e56700f0e3e
#
_entry.id   346f06af13678ea3204e7e56700f0e3e
#
_cell.length_a   1.000
_cell.length_b   1.000
_cell.length_c   1.000
_cell.angle_alpha   90.00
_cell.angle_beta   90.00
_cell.angle_gamma   90.00
#
_symmetry.space_group_name_H-M   'P 1'
#
loop_
_entity.id
_entity.type
_entity.pdbx_description
1 polymer ?
#
loop_
_entity_poly.entity_id
_entity_poly.type
_entity_poly.pdbx_seq_one_letter_code
_entity_poly.pdbx_strand_id
1 'polypeptide(L)'
;MSYFFRPRKKIFTQGGEVKEQYFAVAKPSQLATIEDLAEDISRRSHLRPSTVLAVIMELSMSVNKRLFDGYNVNIEGIGTFGVAITSDGVDNPEDLKPKHVRFSKLTYRPDRKLVRSLKDMKYSNEPAPPKGCVTRQEFREAKERRKQEKLEEIEAKKKTKEIKRE
;
A
#
# COMPACT_ATOMS: atom_id res chain seq x y z
N MET A 1 -6.12 -1.73 21.37
CA MET A 1 -6.53 -1.95 19.95
C MET A 1 -5.70 -3.09 19.40
N SER A 2 -6.25 -3.90 18.50
CA SER A 2 -5.54 -5.03 17.88
C SER A 2 -5.42 -4.81 16.39
N TYR A 3 -4.29 -5.24 15.81
CA TYR A 3 -4.10 -5.21 14.37
C TYR A 3 -4.77 -6.41 13.73
N PHE A 4 -5.62 -6.19 12.71
CA PHE A 4 -6.36 -7.27 12.09
C PHE A 4 -5.53 -7.99 11.02
N PHE A 5 -5.67 -9.32 10.97
CA PHE A 5 -5.14 -10.14 9.91
C PHE A 5 -6.19 -11.13 9.41
N ARG A 6 -6.00 -11.64 8.21
CA ARG A 6 -6.78 -12.74 7.65
C ARG A 6 -5.85 -13.84 7.16
N PRO A 7 -6.25 -15.12 7.30
CA PRO A 7 -5.48 -16.23 6.75
C PRO A 7 -5.58 -16.21 5.22
N ARG A 8 -4.43 -16.39 4.55
CA ARG A 8 -4.34 -16.59 3.10
C ARG A 8 -3.64 -17.90 2.81
N LYS A 9 -4.31 -18.77 2.07
CA LYS A 9 -3.75 -20.04 1.60
C LYS A 9 -2.63 -19.74 0.59
N LYS A 10 -1.50 -20.40 0.77
CA LYS A 10 -0.42 -20.46 -0.21
C LYS A 10 -0.07 -21.91 -0.47
N ILE A 11 0.15 -22.22 -1.73
CA ILE A 11 0.58 -23.54 -2.22
C ILE A 11 2.01 -23.36 -2.71
N PHE A 12 2.92 -24.20 -2.26
CA PHE A 12 4.31 -24.19 -2.70
C PHE A 12 4.85 -25.60 -2.73
N THR A 13 5.84 -25.83 -3.59
CA THR A 13 6.51 -27.11 -3.73
C THR A 13 7.82 -27.08 -2.94
N GLN A 14 7.96 -27.97 -1.98
CA GLN A 14 9.16 -28.14 -1.18
C GLN A 14 9.60 -29.61 -1.22
N GLY A 15 10.80 -29.87 -1.75
CA GLY A 15 11.34 -31.26 -1.85
C GLY A 15 10.54 -32.20 -2.77
N GLY A 16 9.82 -31.67 -3.77
CA GLY A 16 8.97 -32.43 -4.69
C GLY A 16 7.53 -32.67 -4.19
N GLU A 17 7.22 -32.30 -2.96
CA GLU A 17 5.86 -32.40 -2.42
C GLU A 17 5.15 -31.06 -2.49
N VAL A 18 3.87 -31.08 -2.83
CA VAL A 18 2.99 -29.89 -2.81
C VAL A 18 2.48 -29.71 -1.39
N LYS A 19 2.87 -28.61 -0.75
CA LYS A 19 2.42 -28.26 0.60
C LYS A 19 1.47 -27.06 0.56
N GLU A 20 0.39 -27.17 1.29
CA GLU A 20 -0.59 -26.10 1.49
C GLU A 20 -0.45 -25.55 2.90
N GLN A 21 -0.23 -24.23 3.02
CA GLN A 21 -0.13 -23.58 4.32
C GLN A 21 -0.90 -22.27 4.31
N TYR A 22 -1.39 -21.87 5.50
CA TYR A 22 -2.05 -20.60 5.70
C TYR A 22 -1.10 -19.60 6.33
N PHE A 23 -1.02 -18.42 5.75
CA PHE A 23 -0.19 -17.31 6.22
C PHE A 23 -1.08 -16.14 6.62
N ALA A 24 -0.71 -15.46 7.71
CA ALA A 24 -1.36 -14.23 8.12
C ALA A 24 -1.03 -13.12 7.12
N VAL A 25 -2.06 -12.47 6.58
CA VAL A 25 -1.91 -11.27 5.75
C VAL A 25 -2.51 -10.11 6.50
N ALA A 26 -1.71 -9.07 6.68
CA ALA A 26 -2.12 -7.84 7.33
C ALA A 26 -3.34 -7.22 6.64
N LYS A 27 -4.32 -6.79 7.44
CA LYS A 27 -5.46 -6.02 6.96
C LYS A 27 -5.53 -4.70 7.71
N PRO A 28 -5.04 -3.60 7.10
CA PRO A 28 -5.21 -2.28 7.69
C PRO A 28 -6.70 -1.95 7.77
N SER A 29 -7.12 -1.38 8.89
CA SER A 29 -8.52 -1.05 9.13
C SER A 29 -8.98 0.10 8.24
N GLN A 30 -8.22 1.19 8.25
CA GLN A 30 -8.51 2.41 7.50
C GLN A 30 -7.19 3.13 7.13
N LEU A 31 -7.27 4.06 6.20
CA LEU A 31 -6.22 5.02 5.93
C LEU A 31 -6.48 6.24 6.84
N ALA A 32 -5.57 6.51 7.76
CA ALA A 32 -5.59 7.75 8.52
C ALA A 32 -5.14 8.91 7.60
N THR A 33 -5.93 9.96 7.58
CA THR A 33 -5.64 11.17 6.80
C THR A 33 -4.82 12.17 7.61
N ILE A 34 -4.38 13.24 6.96
CA ILE A 34 -3.67 14.33 7.64
C ILE A 34 -4.59 15.08 8.62
N GLU A 35 -5.88 15.14 8.27
CA GLU A 35 -6.94 15.74 9.10
C GLU A 35 -7.14 14.92 10.38
N ASP A 36 -7.19 13.59 10.29
CA ASP A 36 -7.30 12.70 11.45
C ASP A 36 -6.10 12.89 12.41
N LEU A 37 -4.90 13.02 11.84
CA LEU A 37 -3.69 13.27 12.63
C LEU A 37 -3.73 14.66 13.28
N ALA A 38 -4.21 15.68 12.55
CA ALA A 38 -4.33 17.04 13.07
C ALA A 38 -5.34 17.11 14.22
N GLU A 39 -6.47 16.41 14.15
CA GLU A 39 -7.43 16.31 15.25
C GLU A 39 -6.83 15.62 16.47
N ASP A 40 -6.13 14.50 16.28
CA ASP A 40 -5.50 13.76 17.37
C ASP A 40 -4.41 14.57 18.09
N ILE A 41 -3.64 15.36 17.37
CA ILE A 41 -2.64 16.27 17.92
C ILE A 41 -3.34 17.42 18.65
N SER A 42 -4.37 18.01 18.05
CA SER A 42 -5.16 19.11 18.63
C SER A 42 -5.71 18.74 20.01
N ARG A 43 -6.29 17.54 20.15
CA ARG A 43 -6.83 17.05 21.43
C ARG A 43 -5.78 16.98 22.55
N ARG A 44 -4.50 16.78 22.20
CA ARG A 44 -3.39 16.62 23.18
C ARG A 44 -2.60 17.90 23.39
N SER A 45 -2.55 18.78 22.41
CA SER A 45 -1.69 19.98 22.44
C SER A 45 -2.46 21.29 22.71
N HIS A 46 -3.78 21.25 22.79
CA HIS A 46 -4.66 22.42 22.88
C HIS A 46 -4.50 23.43 21.71
N LEU A 47 -3.85 23.02 20.62
CA LEU A 47 -3.75 23.82 19.41
C LEU A 47 -5.02 23.64 18.55
N ARG A 48 -5.37 24.63 17.75
CA ARG A 48 -6.46 24.48 16.78
C ARG A 48 -6.10 23.47 15.69
N PRO A 49 -7.01 22.60 15.24
CA PRO A 49 -6.73 21.64 14.17
C PRO A 49 -6.15 22.28 12.91
N SER A 50 -6.65 23.45 12.51
CA SER A 50 -6.15 24.21 11.36
C SER A 50 -4.69 24.64 11.50
N THR A 51 -4.28 25.03 12.70
CA THR A 51 -2.88 25.38 12.96
C THR A 51 -1.97 24.15 12.87
N VAL A 52 -2.41 23.00 13.42
CA VAL A 52 -1.68 21.75 13.33
C VAL A 52 -1.55 21.29 11.89
N LEU A 53 -2.63 21.37 11.12
CA LEU A 53 -2.64 21.04 9.69
C LEU A 53 -1.61 21.87 8.92
N ALA A 54 -1.61 23.19 9.14
CA ALA A 54 -0.63 24.09 8.50
C ALA A 54 0.81 23.68 8.84
N VAL A 55 1.12 23.37 10.10
CA VAL A 55 2.46 22.92 10.53
C VAL A 55 2.87 21.64 9.86
N ILE A 56 1.96 20.65 9.74
CA ILE A 56 2.27 19.37 9.07
C ILE A 56 2.53 19.59 7.58
N MET A 57 1.76 20.47 6.93
CA MET A 57 1.97 20.82 5.52
C MET A 57 3.33 21.50 5.31
N GLU A 58 3.70 22.45 6.14
CA GLU A 58 5.00 23.14 6.12
C GLU A 58 6.17 22.16 6.39
N LEU A 59 5.99 21.22 7.31
CA LEU A 59 6.95 20.16 7.55
C LEU A 59 7.17 19.31 6.28
N SER A 60 6.11 18.92 5.61
CA SER A 60 6.19 18.15 4.36
C SER A 60 6.96 18.91 3.27
N MET A 61 6.68 20.19 3.10
CA MET A 61 7.37 21.06 2.14
C MET A 61 8.87 21.19 2.49
N SER A 62 9.17 21.37 3.78
CA SER A 62 10.55 21.50 4.27
C SER A 62 11.35 20.19 4.08
N VAL A 63 10.73 19.04 4.33
CA VAL A 63 11.33 17.72 4.07
C VAL A 63 11.67 17.57 2.58
N ASN A 64 10.70 17.87 1.72
CA ASN A 64 10.92 17.79 0.27
C ASN A 64 12.08 18.67 -0.17
N LYS A 65 12.11 19.93 0.25
CA LYS A 65 13.19 20.87 -0.08
C LYS A 65 14.55 20.32 0.33
N ARG A 66 14.68 19.82 1.57
CA ARG A 66 15.94 19.25 2.04
C ARG A 66 16.38 18.02 1.27
N LEU A 67 15.46 17.15 0.88
CA LEU A 67 15.77 16.00 0.03
C LEU A 67 16.26 16.41 -1.36
N PHE A 68 15.65 17.45 -1.96
CA PHE A 68 16.14 18.03 -3.22
C PHE A 68 17.54 18.64 -3.09
N ASP A 69 17.86 19.24 -1.95
CA ASP A 69 19.19 19.79 -1.65
C ASP A 69 20.24 18.70 -1.35
N GLY A 70 19.84 17.41 -1.43
CA GLY A 70 20.74 16.26 -1.22
C GLY A 70 20.94 15.86 0.25
N TYR A 71 20.16 16.40 1.19
CA TYR A 71 20.21 16.01 2.60
C TYR A 71 19.37 14.78 2.88
N ASN A 72 19.83 13.94 3.80
CA ASN A 72 18.96 12.99 4.47
C ASN A 72 18.24 13.69 5.61
N VAL A 73 16.92 13.48 5.71
CA VAL A 73 16.08 14.12 6.72
C VAL A 73 15.71 13.12 7.80
N ASN A 74 16.16 13.37 9.02
CA ASN A 74 15.78 12.57 10.18
C ASN A 74 14.65 13.27 10.95
N ILE A 75 13.53 12.56 11.14
CA ILE A 75 12.44 12.97 12.02
C ILE A 75 12.46 12.01 13.20
N GLU A 76 12.86 12.53 14.36
CA GLU A 76 12.98 11.74 15.58
C GLU A 76 11.63 11.07 15.93
N GLY A 77 11.67 9.78 16.27
CA GLY A 77 10.48 8.98 16.55
C GLY A 77 9.75 8.44 15.33
N ILE A 78 10.05 8.93 14.12
CA ILE A 78 9.51 8.44 12.87
C ILE A 78 10.59 7.67 12.11
N GLY A 79 11.68 8.35 11.71
CA GLY A 79 12.75 7.73 10.96
C GLY A 79 13.50 8.70 10.07
N THR A 80 14.36 8.15 9.24
CA THR A 80 15.21 8.90 8.30
C THR A 80 14.77 8.64 6.86
N PHE A 81 14.56 9.72 6.15
CA PHE A 81 14.26 9.73 4.71
C PHE A 81 15.53 10.09 3.95
N GLY A 82 15.75 9.45 2.82
CA GLY A 82 16.88 9.73 1.94
C GLY A 82 16.55 9.41 0.49
N VAL A 83 17.38 9.87 -0.42
CA VAL A 83 17.24 9.66 -1.86
C VAL A 83 18.27 8.64 -2.31
N ALA A 84 17.84 7.61 -3.04
CA ALA A 84 18.72 6.70 -3.75
C ALA A 84 18.77 7.08 -5.22
N ILE A 85 19.97 7.08 -5.76
CA ILE A 85 20.25 7.31 -7.18
C ILE A 85 20.74 6.02 -7.83
N THR A 86 20.61 5.93 -9.12
CA THR A 86 21.19 4.88 -9.97
C THR A 86 21.85 5.50 -11.17
N SER A 87 22.82 4.80 -11.77
CA SER A 87 23.46 5.23 -13.00
C SER A 87 23.69 4.04 -13.93
N ASP A 88 23.83 4.32 -15.22
CA ASP A 88 24.39 3.37 -16.15
C ASP A 88 25.90 3.24 -15.86
N GLY A 89 26.45 2.02 -16.00
CA GLY A 89 27.88 1.77 -15.81
C GLY A 89 28.69 2.41 -16.93
N VAL A 90 29.88 2.91 -16.60
CA VAL A 90 30.88 3.41 -17.53
C VAL A 90 32.22 2.76 -17.22
N ASP A 91 33.08 2.61 -18.22
CA ASP A 91 34.37 1.92 -18.05
C ASP A 91 35.38 2.77 -17.27
N ASN A 92 35.35 4.09 -17.45
CA ASN A 92 36.22 5.00 -16.72
C ASN A 92 35.43 5.95 -15.81
N PRO A 93 35.90 6.25 -14.60
CA PRO A 93 35.23 7.17 -13.69
C PRO A 93 35.01 8.57 -14.26
N GLU A 94 35.92 9.04 -15.14
CA GLU A 94 35.87 10.36 -15.79
C GLU A 94 34.73 10.49 -16.80
N ASP A 95 34.25 9.37 -17.34
CA ASP A 95 33.12 9.32 -18.26
C ASP A 95 31.77 9.43 -17.57
N LEU A 96 31.71 9.27 -16.24
CA LEU A 96 30.51 9.38 -15.46
C LEU A 96 30.05 10.83 -15.37
N LYS A 97 29.07 11.21 -16.19
CA LYS A 97 28.49 12.56 -16.24
C LYS A 97 27.12 12.60 -15.54
N PRO A 98 26.68 13.77 -15.07
CA PRO A 98 25.37 13.92 -14.40
C PRO A 98 24.19 13.37 -15.22
N LYS A 99 24.27 13.38 -16.54
CA LYS A 99 23.24 12.81 -17.44
C LYS A 99 23.04 11.30 -17.29
N HIS A 100 24.03 10.58 -16.76
CA HIS A 100 23.97 9.14 -16.54
C HIS A 100 23.31 8.79 -15.20
N VAL A 101 23.15 9.79 -14.33
CA VAL A 101 22.60 9.61 -12.99
C VAL A 101 21.09 9.88 -13.01
N ARG A 102 20.33 8.97 -12.40
CA ARG A 102 18.86 9.06 -12.32
C ARG A 102 18.39 8.81 -10.90
N PHE A 103 17.26 9.44 -10.54
CA PHE A 103 16.53 9.08 -9.33
C PHE A 103 16.08 7.63 -9.40
N SER A 104 16.37 6.84 -8.36
CA SER A 104 15.95 5.45 -8.26
C SER A 104 14.71 5.32 -7.38
N LYS A 105 14.84 5.69 -6.11
CA LYS A 105 13.75 5.57 -5.13
C LYS A 105 14.00 6.46 -3.91
N LEU A 106 12.91 6.76 -3.21
CA LEU A 106 12.97 7.28 -1.85
C LEU A 106 13.31 6.13 -0.89
N THR A 107 14.31 6.32 -0.04
CA THR A 107 14.66 5.38 1.02
C THR A 107 14.06 5.85 2.33
N TYR A 108 13.53 4.92 3.11
CA TYR A 108 13.03 5.17 4.46
C TYR A 108 13.65 4.16 5.42
N ARG A 109 14.26 4.68 6.48
CA ARG A 109 14.77 3.88 7.59
C ARG A 109 13.97 4.24 8.84
N PRO A 110 13.16 3.33 9.37
CA PRO A 110 12.36 3.62 10.56
C PRO A 110 13.23 3.85 11.79
N ASP A 111 12.73 4.68 12.71
CA ASP A 111 13.36 4.89 14.01
C ASP A 111 13.29 3.61 14.86
N ARG A 112 14.37 3.33 15.62
CA ARG A 112 14.44 2.13 16.49
C ARG A 112 13.36 2.13 17.58
N LYS A 113 13.01 3.31 18.11
CA LYS A 113 11.93 3.43 19.11
C LYS A 113 10.59 3.05 18.52
N LEU A 114 10.28 3.52 17.30
CA LEU A 114 9.07 3.16 16.57
C LEU A 114 8.99 1.66 16.31
N VAL A 115 10.05 1.06 15.79
CA VAL A 115 10.08 -0.40 15.52
C VAL A 115 9.90 -1.20 16.82
N ARG A 116 10.48 -0.75 17.92
CA ARG A 116 10.35 -1.42 19.22
C ARG A 116 8.92 -1.37 19.73
N SER A 117 8.26 -0.21 19.67
CA SER A 117 6.86 -0.08 20.09
C SER A 117 5.88 -0.91 19.25
N LEU A 118 6.18 -1.07 17.96
CA LEU A 118 5.35 -1.89 17.06
C LEU A 118 5.49 -3.41 17.31
N LYS A 119 6.57 -3.87 17.94
CA LYS A 119 6.73 -5.29 18.29
C LYS A 119 5.72 -5.77 19.34
N ASP A 120 5.23 -4.86 20.18
CA ASP A 120 4.28 -5.17 21.25
C ASP A 120 2.81 -5.12 20.76
N MET A 121 2.59 -5.01 19.44
CA MET A 121 1.25 -5.00 18.88
C MET A 121 0.52 -6.32 19.09
N LYS A 122 -0.73 -6.21 19.50
CA LYS A 122 -1.65 -7.35 19.60
C LYS A 122 -2.31 -7.60 18.26
N TYR A 123 -2.43 -8.87 17.90
CA TYR A 123 -3.03 -9.31 16.65
C TYR A 123 -4.34 -10.04 16.90
N SER A 124 -5.32 -9.83 16.03
CA SER A 124 -6.60 -10.54 16.04
C SER A 124 -7.06 -10.88 14.64
N ASN A 125 -7.83 -11.97 14.51
CA ASN A 125 -8.47 -12.29 13.25
C ASN A 125 -9.43 -11.17 12.84
N GLU A 126 -9.53 -10.95 11.55
CA GLU A 126 -10.56 -10.07 11.00
C GLU A 126 -11.94 -10.54 11.46
N PRO A 127 -12.77 -9.68 12.08
CA PRO A 127 -14.12 -10.06 12.43
C PRO A 127 -14.89 -10.46 11.18
N ALA A 128 -15.72 -11.49 11.29
CA ALA A 128 -16.58 -11.91 10.21
C ALA A 128 -17.47 -10.71 9.77
N PRO A 129 -17.67 -10.50 8.45
CA PRO A 129 -18.54 -9.44 7.98
C PRO A 129 -19.95 -9.63 8.59
N PRO A 130 -20.66 -8.53 8.91
CA PRO A 130 -22.01 -8.61 9.43
C PRO A 130 -22.89 -9.44 8.49
N LYS A 131 -23.82 -10.23 9.07
CA LYS A 131 -24.75 -11.03 8.28
C LYS A 131 -25.49 -10.10 7.31
N GLY A 132 -25.42 -10.41 6.00
CA GLY A 132 -26.03 -9.61 4.92
C GLY A 132 -25.04 -8.73 4.14
N CYS A 133 -23.79 -8.58 4.58
CA CYS A 133 -22.77 -7.95 3.76
C CYS A 133 -22.17 -8.98 2.79
N VAL A 134 -22.20 -8.65 1.52
CA VAL A 134 -21.56 -9.45 0.46
C VAL A 134 -20.06 -9.40 0.65
N THR A 135 -19.42 -10.55 0.81
CA THR A 135 -17.97 -10.63 0.91
C THR A 135 -17.33 -10.20 -0.43
N ARG A 136 -16.10 -9.73 -0.39
CA ARG A 136 -15.36 -9.38 -1.61
C ARG A 136 -15.25 -10.55 -2.59
N GLN A 137 -15.31 -11.77 -2.09
CA GLN A 137 -15.25 -13.00 -2.87
C GLN A 137 -16.58 -13.24 -3.58
N GLU A 138 -17.70 -13.17 -2.88
CA GLU A 138 -19.06 -13.24 -3.43
C GLU A 138 -19.32 -12.12 -4.44
N PHE A 139 -18.81 -10.91 -4.20
CA PHE A 139 -18.90 -9.81 -5.16
C PHE A 139 -18.11 -10.09 -6.46
N ARG A 140 -16.92 -10.71 -6.35
CA ARG A 140 -16.15 -11.12 -7.54
C ARG A 140 -16.87 -12.21 -8.32
N GLU A 141 -17.36 -13.24 -7.65
CA GLU A 141 -18.10 -14.34 -8.26
C GLU A 141 -19.39 -13.86 -8.93
N ALA A 142 -20.10 -12.94 -8.29
CA ALA A 142 -21.29 -12.30 -8.89
C ALA A 142 -20.93 -11.46 -10.12
N LYS A 143 -19.79 -10.77 -10.10
CA LYS A 143 -19.29 -10.01 -11.26
C LYS A 143 -18.88 -10.92 -12.41
N GLU A 144 -18.24 -12.05 -12.12
CA GLU A 144 -17.85 -13.04 -13.12
C GLU A 144 -19.06 -13.71 -13.73
N ARG A 145 -20.05 -14.11 -12.92
CA ARG A 145 -21.34 -14.64 -13.42
C ARG A 145 -22.03 -13.68 -14.39
N ARG A 146 -22.17 -12.41 -14.00
CA ARG A 146 -22.76 -11.38 -14.88
C ARG A 146 -21.96 -11.17 -16.18
N LYS A 147 -20.65 -11.38 -16.14
CA LYS A 147 -19.81 -11.29 -17.34
C LYS A 147 -20.02 -12.48 -18.27
N GLN A 148 -20.17 -13.69 -17.71
CA GLN A 148 -20.47 -14.90 -18.47
C GLN A 148 -21.87 -14.83 -19.09
N GLU A 149 -22.89 -14.45 -18.34
CA GLU A 149 -24.25 -14.25 -18.83
C GLU A 149 -24.30 -13.28 -20.02
N LYS A 150 -23.58 -12.17 -19.96
CA LYS A 150 -23.48 -11.22 -21.08
C LYS A 150 -22.77 -11.79 -22.30
N LEU A 151 -21.76 -12.62 -22.13
CA LEU A 151 -21.08 -13.28 -23.23
C LEU A 151 -21.99 -14.29 -23.92
N GLU A 152 -22.70 -15.10 -23.15
CA GLU A 152 -23.71 -16.04 -23.68
C GLU A 152 -24.82 -15.35 -24.43
N GLU A 153 -25.31 -14.21 -23.90
CA GLU A 153 -26.33 -13.41 -24.57
C GLU A 153 -25.86 -12.83 -25.92
N ILE A 154 -24.57 -12.41 -25.98
CA ILE A 154 -23.97 -11.91 -27.23
C ILE A 154 -23.78 -13.04 -28.23
N GLU A 155 -23.39 -14.23 -27.80
CA GLU A 155 -23.22 -15.40 -28.65
C GLU A 155 -24.59 -15.89 -29.17
N ALA A 156 -25.62 -15.93 -28.32
CA ALA A 156 -26.96 -16.26 -28.72
C ALA A 156 -27.53 -15.28 -29.78
N LYS A 157 -27.29 -13.97 -29.58
CA LYS A 157 -27.67 -12.94 -30.56
C LYS A 157 -26.90 -13.04 -31.88
N LYS A 158 -25.63 -13.50 -31.87
CA LYS A 158 -24.89 -13.76 -33.10
C LYS A 158 -25.47 -14.97 -33.86
N LYS A 159 -25.69 -16.08 -33.17
CA LYS A 159 -26.30 -17.27 -33.78
C LYS A 159 -27.67 -16.98 -34.40
N THR A 160 -28.50 -16.18 -33.71
CA THR A 160 -29.81 -15.79 -34.23
C THR A 160 -29.75 -14.89 -35.46
N LYS A 161 -28.65 -14.09 -35.59
CA LYS A 161 -28.43 -13.26 -36.79
C LYS A 161 -27.87 -14.04 -37.97
N GLU A 162 -27.09 -15.10 -37.72
CA GLU A 162 -26.61 -16.00 -38.77
C GLU A 162 -27.74 -16.82 -39.39
N ILE A 163 -28.63 -17.39 -38.55
CA ILE A 163 -29.82 -18.15 -39.01
C ILE A 163 -30.82 -17.29 -39.83
N LYS A 164 -30.81 -15.98 -39.63
CA LYS A 164 -31.71 -15.06 -40.42
C LYS A 164 -31.05 -14.56 -41.72
N ARG A 165 -29.84 -14.93 -42.00
CA ARG A 165 -29.09 -14.55 -43.22
C ARG A 165 -28.98 -15.68 -44.24
N GLU A 166 -29.35 -16.92 -43.86
CA GLU A 166 -29.61 -18.05 -44.72
C GLU A 166 -31.12 -18.07 -45.12
#